data_291abbe8c3860aa70d212432201139ed
#
_entry.id   291abbe8c3860aa70d212432201139ed
#
_cell.length_a   1.000
_cell.length_b   1.000
_cell.length_c   1.000
_cell.angle_alpha   90.00
_cell.angle_beta   90.00
_cell.angle_gamma   90.00
#
_symmetry.space_group_name_H-M   'P 1'
#
loop_
_entity.id
_entity.type
_entity.pdbx_description
1 polymer ?
#
loop_
_entity_poly.entity_id
_entity_poly.type
_entity_poly.pdbx_seq_one_letter_code
_entity_poly.pdbx_strand_id
1 'polypeptide(L)'
;MSSKARLIQNLQALQTPRPRERLRRRSALRAARALLISTGLAAALPASAADTALGGADDTSTTGTPSSTAAAASTSCARPAVMFNRWQENWSALANPCVPKKPFDSLKYIPLFGNPDAYISLGMVLRERLEMNDAPLFGLGSGRDDTYVLQRLEVHADVRLGPHVQIFTQFEDARPFGKDNVSPVDKNPLDLRQAFVAITEPLGPGTFKFRVGRQEMAFDLQRFISVRDGPNVRQAFDAIWADYETGPWRWIAYATQPVQYRDNSDFDDVSNRDLTFSGVRVERKAVGPGDLSAYYSRYNRSNARFLDATGDEHRDVFDARYAGSVDHIDWDAEAMYQWGHVGSKTIGAWAVGTLAGYTLASLPWTPRLGLQVDAASGDTHPGDSRIGTFNPLFPNGYYFALAGYTGYSNVIHVKPSLIVKPNSKLSLLAGVGLQWRETTADAVYQQGSAVVPGTAGHGSRWTGFYTQLRADYAVTANLAAALEAVHFQVGPSLRDLGARNSDYVGAELKFGW
;
A
#
# COMPACT_ATOMS: atom_id res chain seq x y z
N MET A 1 -52.16 -36.47 -14.41
CA MET A 1 -50.70 -36.66 -14.45
C MET A 1 -50.09 -36.07 -13.16
N SER A 2 -49.44 -36.95 -12.40
CA SER A 2 -49.17 -36.82 -10.98
C SER A 2 -48.07 -35.76 -10.66
N SER A 3 -48.26 -35.07 -9.54
CA SER A 3 -47.35 -34.10 -8.93
C SER A 3 -45.89 -34.59 -8.78
N LYS A 4 -45.64 -35.90 -8.71
CA LYS A 4 -44.31 -36.52 -8.67
C LYS A 4 -43.49 -36.37 -9.96
N ALA A 5 -44.13 -36.31 -11.11
CA ALA A 5 -43.42 -36.16 -12.41
C ALA A 5 -42.81 -34.77 -12.59
N ARG A 6 -43.43 -33.73 -12.05
CA ARG A 6 -42.87 -32.36 -12.06
C ARG A 6 -41.69 -32.15 -11.11
N LEU A 7 -41.65 -32.87 -10.00
CA LEU A 7 -40.56 -32.79 -9.03
C LEU A 7 -39.26 -33.42 -9.58
N ILE A 8 -39.37 -34.52 -10.32
CA ILE A 8 -38.21 -35.21 -10.91
C ILE A 8 -37.63 -34.41 -12.10
N GLN A 9 -38.47 -33.74 -12.91
CA GLN A 9 -37.96 -32.86 -13.96
C GLN A 9 -37.25 -31.62 -13.43
N ASN A 10 -37.67 -31.08 -12.27
CA ASN A 10 -37.00 -29.93 -11.65
C ASN A 10 -35.68 -30.33 -10.97
N LEU A 11 -35.51 -31.57 -10.48
CA LEU A 11 -34.27 -32.06 -9.90
C LEU A 11 -33.20 -32.42 -10.95
N GLN A 12 -33.60 -32.81 -12.16
CA GLN A 12 -32.66 -33.06 -13.26
C GLN A 12 -32.15 -31.78 -13.92
N ALA A 13 -32.90 -30.66 -13.83
CA ALA A 13 -32.47 -29.35 -14.34
C ALA A 13 -31.40 -28.68 -13.48
N LEU A 14 -31.16 -29.17 -12.23
CA LEU A 14 -30.17 -28.64 -11.30
C LEU A 14 -28.77 -29.28 -11.45
N GLN A 15 -28.62 -30.30 -12.30
CA GLN A 15 -27.36 -31.05 -12.44
C GLN A 15 -26.54 -30.72 -13.70
N THR A 16 -27.00 -29.82 -14.55
CA THR A 16 -26.19 -29.37 -15.71
C THR A 16 -25.50 -28.06 -15.38
N PRO A 17 -24.17 -27.95 -15.45
CA PRO A 17 -23.47 -26.69 -15.23
C PRO A 17 -23.95 -25.67 -16.25
N ARG A 18 -24.38 -24.52 -15.75
CA ARG A 18 -24.91 -23.42 -16.57
C ARG A 18 -23.86 -22.92 -17.59
N PRO A 19 -24.25 -22.48 -18.77
CA PRO A 19 -23.32 -22.02 -19.82
C PRO A 19 -22.32 -20.93 -19.38
N ARG A 20 -22.64 -20.16 -18.33
CA ARG A 20 -21.77 -19.12 -17.75
C ARG A 20 -20.53 -19.69 -17.04
N GLU A 21 -20.59 -20.87 -16.42
CA GLU A 21 -19.40 -21.50 -15.80
C GLU A 21 -18.38 -21.98 -16.84
N ARG A 22 -18.84 -22.45 -17.99
CA ARG A 22 -17.95 -22.83 -19.11
C ARG A 22 -17.25 -21.63 -19.75
N LEU A 23 -17.91 -20.46 -19.79
CA LEU A 23 -17.30 -19.21 -20.26
C LEU A 23 -16.23 -18.71 -19.25
N ARG A 24 -16.49 -18.80 -17.94
CA ARG A 24 -15.55 -18.38 -16.89
C ARG A 24 -14.27 -19.19 -16.88
N ARG A 25 -14.35 -20.52 -16.97
CA ARG A 25 -13.16 -21.38 -17.11
C ARG A 25 -12.34 -21.06 -18.37
N ARG A 26 -13.02 -20.66 -19.46
CA ARG A 26 -12.34 -20.23 -20.70
C ARG A 26 -11.71 -18.84 -20.56
N SER A 27 -12.28 -17.94 -19.74
CA SER A 27 -11.73 -16.59 -19.48
C SER A 27 -10.51 -16.67 -18.56
N ALA A 28 -10.54 -17.49 -17.51
CA ALA A 28 -9.38 -17.72 -16.63
C ALA A 28 -8.22 -18.39 -17.38
N LEU A 29 -8.50 -19.35 -18.27
CA LEU A 29 -7.49 -19.95 -19.14
C LEU A 29 -6.93 -18.96 -20.18
N ARG A 30 -7.74 -17.99 -20.65
CA ARG A 30 -7.28 -16.91 -21.55
C ARG A 30 -6.43 -15.89 -20.79
N ALA A 31 -6.79 -15.53 -19.55
CA ALA A 31 -5.99 -14.67 -18.69
C ALA A 31 -4.64 -15.31 -18.35
N ALA A 32 -4.61 -16.59 -17.98
CA ALA A 32 -3.38 -17.34 -17.75
C ALA A 32 -2.52 -17.47 -19.03
N ARG A 33 -3.14 -17.60 -20.22
CA ARG A 33 -2.40 -17.59 -21.49
C ARG A 33 -1.88 -16.20 -21.86
N ALA A 34 -2.58 -15.11 -21.52
CA ALA A 34 -2.08 -13.74 -21.73
C ALA A 34 -0.87 -13.46 -20.85
N LEU A 35 -0.86 -13.93 -19.60
CA LEU A 35 0.29 -13.85 -18.70
C LEU A 35 1.51 -14.60 -19.26
N LEU A 36 1.33 -15.78 -19.88
CA LEU A 36 2.39 -16.58 -20.49
C LEU A 36 2.92 -15.99 -21.82
N ILE A 37 2.13 -15.19 -22.52
CA ILE A 37 2.54 -14.58 -23.80
C ILE A 37 3.32 -13.27 -23.56
N SER A 38 2.99 -12.51 -22.49
CA SER A 38 3.75 -11.29 -22.12
C SER A 38 5.15 -11.59 -21.56
N THR A 39 5.38 -12.81 -21.04
CA THR A 39 6.70 -13.23 -20.52
C THR A 39 7.68 -13.67 -21.61
N GLY A 40 7.24 -13.87 -22.85
CA GLY A 40 8.07 -14.35 -23.96
C GLY A 40 9.12 -13.36 -24.51
N LEU A 41 9.13 -12.11 -24.06
CA LEU A 41 10.04 -11.07 -24.57
C LEU A 41 11.26 -10.78 -23.67
N ALA A 42 11.47 -11.53 -22.59
CA ALA A 42 12.55 -11.31 -21.63
C ALA A 42 13.65 -12.37 -21.74
N ALA A 43 14.15 -12.65 -22.96
CA ALA A 43 15.28 -13.54 -23.14
C ALA A 43 16.61 -12.76 -23.21
N ALA A 44 17.52 -13.15 -22.32
CA ALA A 44 18.99 -12.98 -22.36
C ALA A 44 19.58 -11.57 -22.14
N LEU A 45 19.84 -11.24 -20.86
CA LEU A 45 20.94 -10.36 -20.48
C LEU A 45 21.67 -10.92 -19.25
N PRO A 46 23.01 -10.81 -19.15
CA PRO A 46 23.77 -11.42 -18.07
C PRO A 46 23.51 -10.73 -16.72
N ALA A 47 23.34 -11.53 -15.68
CA ALA A 47 23.13 -11.10 -14.31
C ALA A 47 24.41 -10.49 -13.71
N SER A 48 24.34 -9.25 -13.25
CA SER A 48 25.24 -8.74 -12.23
C SER A 48 24.45 -8.42 -10.99
N ALA A 49 24.82 -9.03 -9.86
CA ALA A 49 24.19 -8.84 -8.58
C ALA A 49 24.28 -7.37 -8.14
N ALA A 50 23.15 -6.75 -7.87
CA ALA A 50 23.04 -5.51 -7.11
C ALA A 50 21.85 -5.65 -6.18
N ASP A 51 22.08 -5.39 -4.88
CA ASP A 51 21.10 -5.27 -3.83
C ASP A 51 20.03 -4.27 -4.25
N THR A 52 18.88 -4.74 -4.63
CA THR A 52 17.67 -3.91 -4.78
C THR A 52 16.47 -4.78 -4.40
N ALA A 53 16.13 -4.74 -3.12
CA ALA A 53 14.83 -5.19 -2.68
C ALA A 53 13.75 -4.30 -3.30
N LEU A 54 13.06 -4.79 -4.32
CA LEU A 54 11.81 -4.21 -4.78
C LEU A 54 10.73 -4.58 -3.75
N GLY A 55 10.33 -3.58 -2.96
CA GLY A 55 9.58 -3.70 -1.73
C GLY A 55 8.41 -4.66 -1.72
N GLY A 56 8.53 -5.68 -0.91
CA GLY A 56 7.41 -6.26 -0.18
C GLY A 56 7.10 -5.38 1.05
N ALA A 57 5.99 -5.63 1.70
CA ALA A 57 5.43 -4.84 2.80
C ALA A 57 6.32 -4.64 4.06
N ASP A 58 7.60 -4.89 3.99
CA ASP A 58 8.62 -4.68 5.01
C ASP A 58 9.63 -3.57 4.65
N ASP A 59 9.33 -2.78 3.60
CA ASP A 59 10.19 -1.66 3.30
C ASP A 59 9.95 -0.55 4.34
N THR A 60 10.84 -0.52 5.34
CA THR A 60 11.06 0.67 6.13
C THR A 60 11.60 1.75 5.19
N SER A 61 10.71 2.27 4.32
CA SER A 61 11.01 3.48 3.60
C SER A 61 11.09 4.58 4.64
N THR A 62 12.25 4.66 5.28
CA THR A 62 12.69 5.96 5.71
C THR A 62 12.42 6.86 4.51
N THR A 63 11.55 7.83 4.64
CA THR A 63 11.49 9.00 3.80
C THR A 63 12.82 9.75 3.96
N GLY A 64 13.91 9.01 3.81
CA GLY A 64 15.26 9.52 3.71
C GLY A 64 15.32 10.18 2.35
N THR A 65 15.00 11.45 2.31
CA THR A 65 15.49 12.31 1.26
C THR A 65 16.99 12.07 1.21
N PRO A 66 17.58 11.82 0.03
CA PRO A 66 19.03 11.80 -0.06
C PRO A 66 19.53 13.10 0.55
N SER A 67 20.32 12.97 1.61
CA SER A 67 21.05 14.08 2.21
C SER A 67 21.65 14.88 1.06
N SER A 68 21.55 16.20 1.11
CA SER A 68 22.03 17.15 0.11
C SER A 68 23.56 17.04 -0.08
N THR A 69 24.01 15.98 -0.73
CA THR A 69 25.36 15.84 -1.30
C THR A 69 25.29 15.99 -2.81
N ALA A 70 24.54 16.99 -3.28
CA ALA A 70 24.51 17.33 -4.71
C ALA A 70 25.91 17.67 -5.27
N ALA A 71 26.85 18.10 -4.43
CA ALA A 71 28.22 18.39 -4.85
C ALA A 71 29.14 17.15 -4.91
N ALA A 72 28.79 16.02 -4.30
CA ALA A 72 29.63 14.81 -4.26
C ALA A 72 29.30 13.79 -5.38
N ALA A 73 28.18 13.93 -6.07
CA ALA A 73 27.74 12.95 -7.08
C ALA A 73 28.63 12.92 -8.34
N SER A 74 29.33 14.02 -8.66
CA SER A 74 30.17 14.09 -9.87
C SER A 74 31.49 13.34 -9.79
N THR A 75 31.92 12.90 -8.63
CA THR A 75 33.19 12.16 -8.42
C THR A 75 33.01 10.67 -8.14
N SER A 76 31.79 10.22 -7.87
CA SER A 76 31.50 8.81 -7.58
C SER A 76 31.18 8.04 -8.84
N CYS A 77 31.86 6.90 -9.06
CA CYS A 77 31.51 5.92 -10.09
C CYS A 77 30.32 5.02 -9.67
N ALA A 78 29.67 5.31 -8.54
CA ALA A 78 28.51 4.57 -8.08
C ALA A 78 27.28 4.87 -8.95
N ARG A 79 26.61 3.81 -9.36
CA ARG A 79 25.37 3.93 -10.12
C ARG A 79 24.19 4.28 -9.20
N PRO A 80 23.29 5.22 -9.57
CA PRO A 80 22.05 5.45 -8.85
C PRO A 80 21.18 4.19 -8.81
N ALA A 81 20.45 4.01 -7.71
CA ALA A 81 19.48 2.94 -7.56
C ALA A 81 18.12 3.35 -8.17
N VAL A 82 17.37 2.34 -8.62
CA VAL A 82 15.95 2.49 -8.94
C VAL A 82 15.18 2.53 -7.61
N MET A 83 14.42 3.61 -7.37
CA MET A 83 13.72 3.85 -6.12
C MET A 83 12.24 3.47 -6.25
N PHE A 84 11.59 3.14 -5.12
CA PHE A 84 10.14 2.96 -5.07
C PHE A 84 9.41 4.24 -5.49
N ASN A 85 9.78 5.38 -4.90
CA ASN A 85 9.32 6.69 -5.30
C ASN A 85 10.23 7.23 -6.42
N ARG A 86 9.81 7.07 -7.66
CA ARG A 86 10.61 7.38 -8.85
C ARG A 86 11.10 8.83 -8.91
N TRP A 87 10.36 9.78 -8.34
CA TRP A 87 10.75 11.19 -8.27
C TRP A 87 11.93 11.47 -7.33
N GLN A 88 12.31 10.51 -6.47
CA GLN A 88 13.50 10.62 -5.60
C GLN A 88 14.79 10.20 -6.32
N GLU A 89 14.71 9.60 -7.49
CA GLU A 89 15.87 9.18 -8.26
C GLU A 89 16.69 10.39 -8.73
N ASN A 90 18.01 10.27 -8.67
CA ASN A 90 18.93 11.26 -9.25
C ASN A 90 19.89 10.55 -10.19
N TRP A 91 19.71 10.77 -11.49
CA TRP A 91 20.48 10.13 -12.54
C TRP A 91 21.65 10.97 -13.08
N SER A 92 21.95 12.13 -12.49
CA SER A 92 23.04 13.02 -12.92
C SER A 92 24.42 12.33 -12.93
N ALA A 93 24.63 11.31 -12.06
CA ALA A 93 25.85 10.51 -12.05
C ALA A 93 26.14 9.79 -13.38
N LEU A 94 25.12 9.55 -14.23
CA LEU A 94 25.32 8.94 -15.57
C LEU A 94 26.02 9.89 -16.56
N ALA A 95 26.17 11.18 -16.23
CA ALA A 95 27.05 12.09 -16.95
C ALA A 95 28.53 11.69 -16.85
N ASN A 96 28.90 10.99 -15.76
CA ASN A 96 30.28 10.57 -15.54
C ASN A 96 30.59 9.29 -16.34
N PRO A 97 31.60 9.32 -17.26
CA PRO A 97 31.97 8.15 -18.06
C PRO A 97 32.42 6.93 -17.26
N CYS A 98 32.82 7.10 -15.97
CA CYS A 98 33.24 5.98 -15.13
C CYS A 98 32.06 5.13 -14.65
N VAL A 99 30.82 5.62 -14.69
CA VAL A 99 29.64 4.86 -14.28
C VAL A 99 29.33 3.79 -15.34
N PRO A 100 29.31 2.49 -14.99
CA PRO A 100 29.03 1.42 -15.94
C PRO A 100 27.65 1.58 -16.57
N LYS A 101 27.60 1.62 -17.90
CA LYS A 101 26.33 1.76 -18.64
C LYS A 101 25.54 0.45 -18.62
N LYS A 102 24.21 0.59 -18.46
CA LYS A 102 23.25 -0.51 -18.54
C LYS A 102 22.20 -0.23 -19.62
N PRO A 103 21.44 -1.24 -20.06
CA PRO A 103 20.26 -1.01 -20.90
C PRO A 103 19.34 0.05 -20.30
N PHE A 104 18.73 0.87 -21.15
CA PHE A 104 17.84 1.99 -20.81
C PHE A 104 18.50 3.24 -20.18
N ASP A 105 19.82 3.27 -19.94
CA ASP A 105 20.49 4.44 -19.38
C ASP A 105 20.36 5.69 -20.27
N SER A 106 20.29 5.49 -21.59
CA SER A 106 20.00 6.57 -22.53
C SER A 106 18.64 7.24 -22.33
N LEU A 107 17.69 6.53 -21.69
CA LEU A 107 16.38 7.07 -21.28
C LEU A 107 16.42 7.66 -19.88
N LYS A 108 17.35 7.20 -19.02
CA LYS A 108 17.51 7.70 -17.65
C LYS A 108 18.25 9.03 -17.56
N TYR A 109 19.07 9.31 -18.54
CA TYR A 109 19.84 10.54 -18.56
C TYR A 109 19.92 11.09 -19.99
N ILE A 110 19.03 12.03 -20.30
CA ILE A 110 18.98 12.79 -21.55
C ILE A 110 19.41 14.22 -21.20
N PRO A 111 20.67 14.61 -21.46
CA PRO A 111 21.21 15.91 -21.03
C PRO A 111 20.49 17.07 -21.72
N LEU A 112 20.31 18.17 -20.99
CA LEU A 112 19.74 19.42 -21.46
C LEU A 112 20.78 20.54 -21.37
N PHE A 113 20.81 21.42 -22.36
CA PHE A 113 21.59 22.68 -22.36
C PHE A 113 23.08 22.51 -22.06
N GLY A 114 23.66 21.32 -22.23
CA GLY A 114 25.08 21.07 -21.91
C GLY A 114 25.44 21.12 -20.43
N ASN A 115 24.46 21.22 -19.54
CA ASN A 115 24.63 21.19 -18.09
C ASN A 115 24.39 19.75 -17.57
N PRO A 116 25.35 19.10 -16.89
CA PRO A 116 25.19 17.74 -16.38
C PRO A 116 24.08 17.59 -15.33
N ASP A 117 23.72 18.66 -14.62
CA ASP A 117 22.65 18.69 -13.65
C ASP A 117 21.27 19.03 -14.27
N ALA A 118 21.24 19.35 -15.59
CA ALA A 118 20.00 19.56 -16.32
C ALA A 118 19.75 18.38 -17.28
N TYR A 119 18.71 17.59 -17.02
CA TYR A 119 18.41 16.38 -17.81
C TYR A 119 16.93 15.98 -17.72
N ILE A 120 16.52 15.13 -18.64
CA ILE A 120 15.25 14.39 -18.57
C ILE A 120 15.56 12.94 -18.25
N SER A 121 14.82 12.37 -17.30
CA SER A 121 14.79 10.94 -17.00
C SER A 121 13.42 10.36 -17.32
N LEU A 122 13.39 9.32 -18.14
CA LEU A 122 12.18 8.55 -18.44
C LEU A 122 12.24 7.21 -17.74
N GLY A 123 11.09 6.69 -17.35
CA GLY A 123 11.02 5.34 -16.81
C GLY A 123 9.61 4.78 -16.80
N MET A 124 9.52 3.48 -16.53
CA MET A 124 8.22 2.82 -16.39
C MET A 124 8.27 1.72 -15.33
N VAL A 125 7.07 1.34 -14.87
CA VAL A 125 6.82 0.12 -14.10
C VAL A 125 5.62 -0.58 -14.69
N LEU A 126 5.72 -1.87 -14.96
CA LEU A 126 4.61 -2.76 -15.31
C LEU A 126 4.47 -3.79 -14.20
N ARG A 127 3.27 -3.88 -13.62
CA ARG A 127 2.90 -4.91 -12.64
C ARG A 127 1.78 -5.77 -13.20
N GLU A 128 1.99 -7.07 -13.24
CA GLU A 128 0.98 -8.09 -13.53
C GLU A 128 0.78 -8.92 -12.27
N ARG A 129 -0.44 -9.00 -11.77
CA ARG A 129 -0.78 -9.70 -10.54
C ARG A 129 -2.01 -10.60 -10.76
N LEU A 130 -1.80 -11.92 -10.67
CA LEU A 130 -2.87 -12.90 -10.60
C LEU A 130 -3.33 -13.02 -9.15
N GLU A 131 -4.63 -12.94 -8.92
CA GLU A 131 -5.25 -13.17 -7.62
C GLU A 131 -6.35 -14.23 -7.73
N MET A 132 -6.36 -15.14 -6.78
CA MET A 132 -7.38 -16.18 -6.60
C MET A 132 -7.89 -16.11 -5.17
N ASN A 133 -9.20 -15.94 -4.98
CA ASN A 133 -9.83 -15.90 -3.67
C ASN A 133 -11.12 -16.72 -3.74
N ASP A 134 -11.22 -17.77 -2.90
CA ASP A 134 -12.35 -18.68 -2.91
C ASP A 134 -13.55 -18.17 -2.09
N ALA A 135 -13.33 -17.22 -1.18
CA ALA A 135 -14.36 -16.63 -0.34
C ALA A 135 -14.12 -15.13 -0.09
N PRO A 136 -14.19 -14.26 -1.13
CA PRO A 136 -14.16 -12.82 -0.94
C PRO A 136 -15.16 -12.40 0.13
N LEU A 137 -14.77 -11.48 1.03
CA LEU A 137 -15.60 -11.05 2.16
C LEU A 137 -16.07 -12.22 3.05
N PHE A 138 -15.23 -13.27 3.21
CA PHE A 138 -15.55 -14.49 3.95
C PHE A 138 -16.80 -15.22 3.40
N GLY A 139 -17.11 -15.06 2.11
CA GLY A 139 -18.29 -15.62 1.47
C GLY A 139 -19.62 -14.97 1.89
N LEU A 140 -19.59 -13.87 2.64
CA LEU A 140 -20.77 -13.08 2.98
C LEU A 140 -21.21 -12.24 1.76
N GLY A 141 -22.52 -12.13 1.54
CA GLY A 141 -23.07 -11.43 0.38
C GLY A 141 -22.99 -12.21 -0.92
N SER A 142 -22.67 -11.56 -2.04
CA SER A 142 -22.58 -12.19 -3.38
C SER A 142 -21.22 -12.86 -3.66
N GLY A 143 -20.37 -13.01 -2.64
CA GLY A 143 -19.00 -13.52 -2.76
C GLY A 143 -18.92 -14.94 -3.28
N ARG A 144 -18.62 -15.12 -4.56
CA ARG A 144 -18.22 -16.39 -5.20
C ARG A 144 -16.72 -16.40 -5.35
N ASP A 145 -16.17 -17.60 -5.57
CA ASP A 145 -14.77 -17.75 -5.96
C ASP A 145 -14.43 -16.78 -7.10
N ASP A 146 -13.40 -15.98 -6.92
CA ASP A 146 -12.95 -14.99 -7.91
C ASP A 146 -11.50 -15.26 -8.29
N THR A 147 -11.21 -15.22 -9.59
CA THR A 147 -9.86 -15.38 -10.15
C THR A 147 -9.68 -14.36 -11.25
N TYR A 148 -8.74 -13.46 -11.07
CA TYR A 148 -8.54 -12.33 -11.96
C TYR A 148 -7.07 -11.92 -12.06
N VAL A 149 -6.77 -11.12 -13.09
CA VAL A 149 -5.47 -10.47 -13.25
C VAL A 149 -5.65 -8.96 -13.07
N LEU A 150 -4.77 -8.36 -12.27
CA LEU A 150 -4.62 -6.92 -12.14
C LEU A 150 -3.36 -6.50 -12.89
N GLN A 151 -3.52 -5.66 -13.91
CA GLN A 151 -2.43 -5.01 -14.62
C GLN A 151 -2.34 -3.55 -14.16
N ARG A 152 -1.12 -3.08 -13.89
CA ARG A 152 -0.84 -1.66 -13.67
C ARG A 152 0.42 -1.27 -14.44
N LEU A 153 0.25 -0.32 -15.35
CA LEU A 153 1.33 0.32 -16.08
C LEU A 153 1.50 1.75 -15.57
N GLU A 154 2.70 2.09 -15.14
CA GLU A 154 3.08 3.44 -14.75
C GLU A 154 4.22 3.90 -15.66
N VAL A 155 4.11 5.10 -16.24
CA VAL A 155 5.17 5.74 -17.02
C VAL A 155 5.44 7.13 -16.48
N HIS A 156 6.71 7.53 -16.41
CA HIS A 156 7.06 8.84 -15.84
C HIS A 156 8.13 9.56 -16.65
N ALA A 157 8.10 10.87 -16.54
CA ALA A 157 9.15 11.79 -16.95
C ALA A 157 9.54 12.67 -15.75
N ASP A 158 10.84 12.75 -15.48
CA ASP A 158 11.44 13.60 -14.45
C ASP A 158 12.39 14.58 -15.15
N VAL A 159 12.04 15.86 -15.13
CA VAL A 159 12.83 16.95 -15.70
C VAL A 159 13.55 17.66 -14.56
N ARG A 160 14.88 17.60 -14.58
CA ARG A 160 15.73 18.33 -13.65
C ARG A 160 16.32 19.55 -14.36
N LEU A 161 16.09 20.75 -13.79
CA LEU A 161 16.66 22.01 -14.28
C LEU A 161 17.70 22.50 -13.27
N GLY A 162 18.85 21.84 -13.29
CA GLY A 162 19.88 22.00 -12.26
C GLY A 162 19.50 21.34 -10.93
N PRO A 163 20.17 21.70 -9.82
CA PRO A 163 19.93 21.10 -8.50
C PRO A 163 18.65 21.63 -7.81
N HIS A 164 18.06 22.70 -8.31
CA HIS A 164 17.04 23.46 -7.62
C HIS A 164 15.61 23.12 -8.02
N VAL A 165 15.38 22.85 -9.33
CA VAL A 165 14.02 22.70 -9.86
C VAL A 165 13.81 21.32 -10.45
N GLN A 166 12.72 20.70 -10.05
CA GLN A 166 12.24 19.42 -10.59
C GLN A 166 10.81 19.58 -11.08
N ILE A 167 10.52 19.03 -12.26
CA ILE A 167 9.18 18.85 -12.78
C ILE A 167 8.99 17.34 -12.99
N PHE A 168 8.07 16.74 -12.27
CA PHE A 168 7.81 15.30 -12.33
C PHE A 168 6.39 15.05 -12.83
N THR A 169 6.24 14.12 -13.77
CA THR A 169 4.95 13.68 -14.29
C THR A 169 4.93 12.18 -14.40
N GLN A 170 3.86 11.54 -13.88
CA GLN A 170 3.63 10.10 -13.96
C GLN A 170 2.18 9.82 -14.34
N PHE A 171 1.99 8.96 -15.33
CA PHE A 171 0.70 8.42 -15.72
C PHE A 171 0.57 6.99 -15.21
N GLU A 172 -0.66 6.59 -14.89
CA GLU A 172 -1.01 5.22 -14.50
C GLU A 172 -2.17 4.72 -15.38
N ASP A 173 -2.09 3.45 -15.80
CA ASP A 173 -3.21 2.71 -16.40
C ASP A 173 -3.39 1.43 -15.59
N ALA A 174 -4.51 1.30 -14.86
CA ALA A 174 -4.83 0.19 -13.99
C ALA A 174 -6.06 -0.56 -14.50
N ARG A 175 -5.90 -1.85 -14.86
CA ARG A 175 -6.94 -2.67 -15.48
C ARG A 175 -7.10 -4.02 -14.79
N PRO A 176 -8.32 -4.38 -14.34
CA PRO A 176 -8.64 -5.74 -13.93
C PRO A 176 -9.14 -6.56 -15.12
N PHE A 177 -8.72 -7.82 -15.20
CA PHE A 177 -9.19 -8.78 -16.19
C PHE A 177 -9.82 -9.99 -15.51
N GLY A 178 -11.09 -10.23 -15.77
CA GLY A 178 -11.83 -11.38 -15.25
C GLY A 178 -12.37 -11.20 -13.82
N LYS A 179 -12.21 -10.03 -13.19
CA LYS A 179 -12.75 -9.74 -11.86
C LYS A 179 -14.25 -9.52 -11.93
N ASP A 180 -15.00 -10.19 -11.02
CA ASP A 180 -16.47 -10.12 -11.03
C ASP A 180 -17.02 -8.80 -10.49
N ASN A 181 -16.47 -8.31 -9.38
CA ASN A 181 -16.89 -7.07 -8.74
C ASN A 181 -15.73 -6.06 -8.77
N VAL A 182 -15.68 -5.26 -9.82
CA VAL A 182 -14.68 -4.21 -10.00
C VAL A 182 -15.06 -3.00 -9.15
N SER A 183 -14.08 -2.48 -8.40
CA SER A 183 -14.21 -1.29 -7.57
C SER A 183 -13.26 -0.18 -8.06
N PRO A 184 -13.41 1.07 -7.62
CA PRO A 184 -12.50 2.17 -8.00
C PRO A 184 -11.02 1.94 -7.62
N VAL A 185 -10.72 1.04 -6.69
CA VAL A 185 -9.33 0.67 -6.36
C VAL A 185 -8.76 -0.41 -7.26
N ASP A 186 -9.57 -1.01 -8.14
CA ASP A 186 -9.15 -2.05 -9.08
C ASP A 186 -8.89 -1.51 -10.48
N LYS A 187 -9.66 -0.50 -10.89
CA LYS A 187 -9.68 0.02 -12.26
C LYS A 187 -9.56 1.54 -12.26
N ASN A 188 -8.63 2.02 -13.03
CA ASN A 188 -8.49 3.41 -13.42
C ASN A 188 -7.88 3.43 -14.84
N PRO A 189 -8.64 3.75 -15.89
CA PRO A 189 -8.07 3.94 -17.22
C PRO A 189 -6.98 5.02 -17.18
N LEU A 190 -6.22 5.13 -18.26
CA LEU A 190 -5.07 6.03 -18.31
C LEU A 190 -5.36 7.39 -17.66
N ASP A 191 -4.70 7.68 -16.54
CA ASP A 191 -4.87 8.95 -15.82
C ASP A 191 -3.54 9.52 -15.29
N LEU A 192 -3.59 10.78 -14.87
CA LEU A 192 -2.49 11.51 -14.30
C LEU A 192 -2.32 11.12 -12.83
N ARG A 193 -1.31 10.29 -12.56
CA ARG A 193 -1.01 9.79 -11.22
C ARG A 193 -0.26 10.81 -10.37
N GLN A 194 0.77 11.42 -10.94
CA GLN A 194 1.53 12.49 -10.32
C GLN A 194 1.86 13.56 -11.35
N ALA A 195 1.76 14.83 -10.97
CA ALA A 195 2.27 15.97 -11.73
C ALA A 195 2.54 17.11 -10.77
N PHE A 196 3.80 17.39 -10.51
CA PHE A 196 4.18 18.46 -9.59
C PHE A 196 5.45 19.17 -10.02
N VAL A 197 5.60 20.38 -9.50
CA VAL A 197 6.85 21.13 -9.50
C VAL A 197 7.41 21.12 -8.09
N ALA A 198 8.71 20.86 -7.96
CA ALA A 198 9.43 20.93 -6.71
C ALA A 198 10.60 21.91 -6.81
N ILE A 199 10.83 22.65 -5.74
CA ILE A 199 11.95 23.58 -5.58
C ILE A 199 12.73 23.14 -4.34
N THR A 200 14.05 23.12 -4.44
CA THR A 200 14.96 22.79 -3.34
C THR A 200 16.00 23.89 -3.22
N GLU A 201 16.03 24.58 -2.07
CA GLU A 201 16.91 25.71 -1.84
C GLU A 201 17.65 25.59 -0.50
N PRO A 202 18.94 25.97 -0.44
CA PRO A 202 19.60 26.20 0.83
C PRO A 202 18.90 27.33 1.59
N LEU A 203 18.60 27.13 2.85
CA LEU A 203 18.01 28.15 3.73
C LEU A 203 18.69 28.14 5.10
N GLY A 204 19.57 29.12 5.34
CA GLY A 204 20.40 29.16 6.54
C GLY A 204 21.25 27.89 6.68
N PRO A 205 21.23 27.21 7.85
CA PRO A 205 22.00 25.97 8.06
C PRO A 205 21.34 24.71 7.48
N GLY A 206 20.19 24.84 6.82
CA GLY A 206 19.39 23.71 6.32
C GLY A 206 19.03 23.81 4.87
N THR A 207 18.16 22.92 4.46
CA THR A 207 17.59 22.83 3.11
C THR A 207 16.08 22.95 3.19
N PHE A 208 15.53 23.90 2.46
CA PHE A 208 14.10 24.06 2.27
C PHE A 208 13.66 23.37 0.97
N LYS A 209 12.56 22.64 1.02
CA LYS A 209 11.95 21.98 -0.13
C LYS A 209 10.48 22.37 -0.20
N PHE A 210 10.03 22.70 -1.38
CA PHE A 210 8.65 23.04 -1.66
C PHE A 210 8.16 22.24 -2.85
N ARG A 211 6.96 21.66 -2.76
CA ARG A 211 6.36 20.88 -3.84
C ARG A 211 4.88 21.18 -3.94
N VAL A 212 4.40 21.42 -5.15
CA VAL A 212 3.00 21.73 -5.44
C VAL A 212 2.52 20.96 -6.65
N GLY A 213 1.33 20.40 -6.56
CA GLY A 213 0.68 19.61 -7.60
C GLY A 213 0.21 18.25 -7.12
N ARG A 214 -0.20 17.39 -8.05
CA ARG A 214 -0.63 16.02 -7.76
C ARG A 214 0.58 15.17 -7.41
N GLN A 215 0.55 14.52 -6.26
CA GLN A 215 1.68 13.80 -5.69
C GLN A 215 1.23 12.67 -4.76
N GLU A 216 2.08 11.67 -4.59
CA GLU A 216 1.92 10.65 -3.56
C GLU A 216 2.42 11.17 -2.21
N MET A 217 1.79 10.69 -1.13
CA MET A 217 2.16 10.98 0.24
C MET A 217 2.05 9.72 1.08
N ALA A 218 3.11 9.42 1.83
CA ALA A 218 3.14 8.31 2.77
C ALA A 218 3.94 8.70 4.00
N PHE A 219 3.54 8.20 5.15
CA PHE A 219 4.28 8.36 6.40
C PHE A 219 4.66 6.99 6.98
N ASP A 220 5.90 6.90 7.44
CA ASP A 220 6.42 5.79 8.23
C ASP A 220 6.20 4.40 7.55
N LEU A 221 5.70 3.41 8.27
CA LEU A 221 5.32 2.09 7.74
C LEU A 221 3.99 2.10 6.97
N GLN A 222 3.48 3.26 6.63
CA GLN A 222 2.23 3.41 5.87
C GLN A 222 1.01 2.77 6.56
N ARG A 223 0.99 2.71 7.90
CA ARG A 223 -0.18 2.20 8.63
C ARG A 223 -1.42 3.04 8.38
N PHE A 224 -1.28 4.37 8.47
CA PHE A 224 -2.38 5.32 8.44
C PHE A 224 -2.34 6.27 7.25
N ILE A 225 -1.15 6.62 6.76
CA ILE A 225 -0.96 7.45 5.56
C ILE A 225 -0.13 6.66 4.56
N SER A 226 -0.78 6.15 3.51
CA SER A 226 -0.21 5.19 2.56
C SER A 226 -0.45 5.59 1.11
N VAL A 227 0.49 5.25 0.24
CA VAL A 227 0.29 5.29 -1.22
C VAL A 227 -0.59 4.15 -1.73
N ARG A 228 -0.96 3.18 -0.87
CA ARG A 228 -1.80 2.03 -1.22
C ARG A 228 -1.26 1.23 -2.40
N ASP A 229 0.02 0.82 -2.37
CA ASP A 229 0.62 0.05 -3.48
C ASP A 229 -0.01 -1.34 -3.67
N GLY A 230 -0.59 -1.92 -2.62
CA GLY A 230 -1.27 -3.21 -2.67
C GLY A 230 -2.43 -3.27 -3.68
N PRO A 231 -3.47 -2.44 -3.57
CA PRO A 231 -4.53 -2.31 -4.57
C PRO A 231 -3.99 -1.98 -5.96
N ASN A 232 -4.83 -2.11 -6.99
CA ASN A 232 -4.37 -1.85 -8.36
C ASN A 232 -4.19 -0.35 -8.62
N VAL A 233 -5.05 0.50 -8.05
CA VAL A 233 -4.97 1.97 -8.14
C VAL A 233 -4.33 2.53 -6.88
N ARG A 234 -3.24 3.27 -7.02
CA ARG A 234 -2.50 3.86 -5.90
C ARG A 234 -3.15 5.18 -5.45
N GLN A 235 -2.93 5.60 -4.19
CA GLN A 235 -3.45 6.85 -3.65
C GLN A 235 -2.57 8.05 -4.00
N ALA A 236 -3.17 9.08 -4.61
CA ALA A 236 -2.58 10.39 -4.83
C ALA A 236 -3.36 11.51 -4.14
N PHE A 237 -2.69 12.67 -4.04
CA PHE A 237 -3.22 13.87 -3.42
C PHE A 237 -2.85 15.09 -4.28
N ASP A 238 -3.80 15.96 -4.54
CA ASP A 238 -3.51 17.29 -5.03
C ASP A 238 -3.11 18.12 -3.79
N ALA A 239 -1.84 18.56 -3.75
CA ALA A 239 -1.21 19.00 -2.51
C ALA A 239 -0.23 20.15 -2.67
N ILE A 240 -0.11 20.92 -1.59
CA ILE A 240 1.02 21.79 -1.29
C ILE A 240 1.79 21.13 -0.15
N TRP A 241 3.10 20.97 -0.35
CA TRP A 241 4.02 20.37 0.60
C TRP A 241 5.23 21.26 0.78
N ALA A 242 5.60 21.53 2.01
CA ALA A 242 6.83 22.23 2.35
C ALA A 242 7.57 21.42 3.43
N ASP A 243 8.87 21.28 3.29
CA ASP A 243 9.69 20.72 4.35
C ASP A 243 11.01 21.49 4.51
N TYR A 244 11.53 21.49 5.74
CA TYR A 244 12.80 22.09 6.09
C TYR A 244 13.63 21.12 6.90
N GLU A 245 14.81 20.78 6.40
CA GLU A 245 15.74 19.86 7.05
C GLU A 245 16.96 20.62 7.56
N THR A 246 17.32 20.45 8.84
CA THR A 246 18.53 21.00 9.41
C THR A 246 19.06 20.12 10.55
N GLY A 247 20.32 19.70 10.46
CA GLY A 247 20.91 18.74 11.41
C GLY A 247 20.04 17.47 11.51
N PRO A 248 19.66 17.04 12.74
CA PRO A 248 18.83 15.85 12.91
C PRO A 248 17.33 16.11 12.75
N TRP A 249 16.90 17.35 12.49
CA TRP A 249 15.51 17.74 12.46
C TRP A 249 14.98 17.90 11.06
N ARG A 250 13.71 17.52 10.87
CA ARG A 250 12.92 17.83 9.70
C ARG A 250 11.52 18.29 10.12
N TRP A 251 11.06 19.41 9.58
CA TRP A 251 9.72 19.95 9.75
C TRP A 251 8.99 19.92 8.43
N ILE A 252 7.78 19.41 8.43
CA ILE A 252 6.94 19.26 7.26
C ILE A 252 5.62 19.97 7.51
N ALA A 253 5.11 20.68 6.51
CA ALA A 253 3.76 21.21 6.48
C ALA A 253 3.08 20.82 5.17
N TYR A 254 1.81 20.45 5.22
CA TYR A 254 1.06 20.02 4.04
C TYR A 254 -0.40 20.41 4.11
N ALA A 255 -0.97 20.70 2.94
CA ALA A 255 -2.40 20.88 2.72
C ALA A 255 -2.79 20.10 1.47
N THR A 256 -3.78 19.20 1.59
CA THR A 256 -4.07 18.23 0.54
C THR A 256 -5.55 17.99 0.35
N GLN A 257 -5.90 17.61 -0.87
CA GLN A 257 -7.16 16.98 -1.24
C GLN A 257 -6.83 15.62 -1.88
N PRO A 258 -7.34 14.49 -1.35
CA PRO A 258 -7.16 13.21 -2.01
C PRO A 258 -7.74 13.22 -3.42
N VAL A 259 -7.12 12.50 -4.32
CA VAL A 259 -7.68 12.29 -5.66
C VAL A 259 -8.85 11.32 -5.57
N GLN A 260 -9.96 11.71 -6.17
CA GLN A 260 -11.12 10.85 -6.39
C GLN A 260 -10.98 10.14 -7.72
N TYR A 261 -10.70 8.84 -7.65
CA TYR A 261 -10.58 8.00 -8.85
C TYR A 261 -11.93 7.77 -9.48
N ARG A 262 -11.94 7.78 -10.81
CA ARG A 262 -13.09 7.46 -11.65
C ARG A 262 -12.67 6.42 -12.68
N ASP A 263 -13.57 5.50 -12.98
CA ASP A 263 -13.28 4.39 -13.88
C ASP A 263 -14.05 4.45 -15.20
N ASN A 264 -14.58 5.64 -15.56
CA ASN A 264 -15.47 5.82 -16.70
C ASN A 264 -14.70 6.09 -18.00
N SER A 265 -13.67 6.94 -17.95
CA SER A 265 -12.89 7.36 -19.13
C SER A 265 -11.44 7.69 -18.74
N ASP A 266 -10.60 7.89 -19.76
CA ASP A 266 -9.24 8.37 -19.56
C ASP A 266 -9.25 9.84 -19.06
N PHE A 267 -8.35 10.20 -18.16
CA PHE A 267 -8.16 11.55 -17.60
C PHE A 267 -9.41 12.15 -16.93
N ASP A 268 -10.16 11.32 -16.19
CA ASP A 268 -11.38 11.78 -15.50
C ASP A 268 -11.23 11.88 -13.96
N ASP A 269 -10.05 11.62 -13.42
CA ASP A 269 -9.72 11.78 -12.01
C ASP A 269 -9.70 13.25 -11.58
N VAL A 270 -10.37 13.55 -10.47
CA VAL A 270 -10.51 14.90 -9.95
C VAL A 270 -10.06 15.00 -8.49
N SER A 271 -9.75 16.21 -8.03
CA SER A 271 -9.58 16.46 -6.59
C SER A 271 -10.90 16.20 -5.86
N ASN A 272 -10.88 15.41 -4.79
CA ASN A 272 -12.04 15.22 -3.94
C ASN A 272 -12.27 16.48 -3.09
N ARG A 273 -13.25 17.29 -3.51
CA ARG A 273 -13.58 18.55 -2.83
C ARG A 273 -14.30 18.35 -1.50
N ASP A 274 -14.85 17.15 -1.26
CA ASP A 274 -15.55 16.78 -0.03
C ASP A 274 -14.60 16.28 1.06
N LEU A 275 -13.29 16.16 0.75
CA LEU A 275 -12.29 15.65 1.67
C LEU A 275 -11.02 16.52 1.63
N THR A 276 -10.60 16.99 2.81
CA THR A 276 -9.32 17.68 3.00
C THR A 276 -8.51 17.03 4.09
N PHE A 277 -7.19 17.00 3.91
CA PHE A 277 -6.26 16.52 4.92
C PHE A 277 -5.05 17.45 4.96
N SER A 278 -4.83 18.13 6.09
CA SER A 278 -3.76 19.10 6.25
C SER A 278 -3.12 18.97 7.62
N GLY A 279 -1.84 19.33 7.73
CA GLY A 279 -1.16 19.19 9.00
C GLY A 279 0.29 19.62 8.98
N VAL A 280 0.92 19.35 10.12
CA VAL A 280 2.35 19.55 10.34
C VAL A 280 2.95 18.28 10.93
N ARG A 281 4.19 17.97 10.54
CA ARG A 281 4.95 16.82 11.01
C ARG A 281 6.36 17.28 11.41
N VAL A 282 6.87 16.71 12.48
CA VAL A 282 8.25 16.86 12.90
C VAL A 282 8.91 15.49 12.99
N GLU A 283 10.13 15.41 12.50
CA GLU A 283 10.98 14.23 12.60
C GLU A 283 12.29 14.60 13.26
N ARG A 284 12.78 13.75 14.14
CA ARG A 284 14.09 13.88 14.75
C ARG A 284 14.85 12.57 14.66
N LYS A 285 15.94 12.58 13.92
CA LYS A 285 16.87 11.45 13.82
C LYS A 285 17.76 11.33 15.05
N ALA A 286 18.26 10.11 15.30
CA ALA A 286 19.22 9.82 16.36
C ALA A 286 18.73 10.23 17.76
N VAL A 287 17.52 9.83 18.12
CA VAL A 287 17.00 9.88 19.50
C VAL A 287 17.36 8.56 20.17
N GLY A 288 18.54 8.51 20.82
CA GLY A 288 19.11 7.23 21.23
C GLY A 288 19.38 6.32 20.02
N PRO A 289 18.99 5.04 20.04
CA PRO A 289 19.19 4.11 18.93
C PRO A 289 18.08 4.17 17.85
N GLY A 290 17.24 5.19 17.84
CA GLY A 290 16.12 5.29 16.91
C GLY A 290 15.82 6.71 16.48
N ASP A 291 14.79 6.82 15.65
CA ASP A 291 14.24 8.06 15.13
C ASP A 291 12.82 8.28 15.69
N LEU A 292 12.54 9.52 16.06
CA LEU A 292 11.24 9.96 16.57
C LEU A 292 10.54 10.79 15.50
N SER A 293 9.26 10.54 15.28
CA SER A 293 8.40 11.41 14.48
C SER A 293 7.06 11.63 15.18
N ALA A 294 6.46 12.79 14.93
CA ALA A 294 5.10 13.09 15.36
C ALA A 294 4.42 14.01 14.35
N TYR A 295 3.10 13.88 14.22
CA TYR A 295 2.34 14.82 13.42
C TYR A 295 0.99 15.16 14.06
N TYR A 296 0.55 16.38 13.76
CA TYR A 296 -0.82 16.83 13.98
C TYR A 296 -1.46 17.09 12.63
N SER A 297 -2.66 16.57 12.44
CA SER A 297 -3.41 16.75 11.20
C SER A 297 -4.89 17.00 11.46
N ARG A 298 -5.49 17.73 10.54
CA ARG A 298 -6.94 17.89 10.44
C ARG A 298 -7.46 17.18 9.19
N TYR A 299 -8.44 16.31 9.40
CA TYR A 299 -9.19 15.60 8.39
C TYR A 299 -10.64 16.09 8.39
N ASN A 300 -11.10 16.65 7.28
CA ASN A 300 -12.48 17.07 7.14
C ASN A 300 -13.12 16.32 5.97
N ARG A 301 -14.33 15.82 6.17
CA ARG A 301 -15.08 15.12 5.13
C ARG A 301 -16.55 15.52 5.19
N SER A 302 -17.10 16.01 4.08
CA SER A 302 -18.53 16.30 3.96
C SER A 302 -19.33 15.01 3.88
N ASN A 303 -20.52 15.01 4.49
CA ASN A 303 -21.49 13.91 4.43
C ASN A 303 -20.89 12.54 4.81
N ALA A 304 -20.05 12.50 5.82
CA ALA A 304 -19.48 11.26 6.35
C ALA A 304 -20.57 10.32 6.86
N ARG A 305 -20.37 9.01 6.68
CA ARG A 305 -21.27 7.97 7.17
C ARG A 305 -20.48 6.93 7.93
N PHE A 306 -20.86 6.75 9.19
CA PHE A 306 -20.40 5.69 10.08
C PHE A 306 -21.58 4.80 10.44
N LEU A 307 -21.33 3.74 11.21
CA LEU A 307 -22.38 2.80 11.61
C LEU A 307 -23.55 3.50 12.32
N ASP A 308 -23.25 4.46 13.20
CA ASP A 308 -24.25 5.15 14.02
C ASP A 308 -24.10 6.69 14.02
N ALA A 309 -23.34 7.26 13.08
CA ALA A 309 -23.17 8.70 12.90
C ALA A 309 -23.17 9.09 11.42
N THR A 310 -23.81 10.21 11.12
CA THR A 310 -23.85 10.81 9.77
C THR A 310 -23.73 12.33 9.88
N GLY A 311 -23.14 12.95 8.87
CA GLY A 311 -22.97 14.40 8.79
C GLY A 311 -21.54 14.79 8.45
N ASP A 312 -21.23 16.07 8.55
CA ASP A 312 -19.87 16.55 8.29
C ASP A 312 -18.92 16.09 9.39
N GLU A 313 -17.78 15.57 8.99
CA GLU A 313 -16.72 15.10 9.87
C GLU A 313 -15.61 16.14 9.96
N HIS A 314 -15.30 16.55 11.17
CA HIS A 314 -14.12 17.33 11.52
C HIS A 314 -13.33 16.54 12.54
N ARG A 315 -12.20 15.99 12.10
CA ARG A 315 -11.37 15.11 12.90
C ARG A 315 -9.97 15.70 13.02
N ASP A 316 -9.56 15.97 14.24
CA ASP A 316 -8.18 16.25 14.59
C ASP A 316 -7.47 14.94 14.93
N VAL A 317 -6.20 14.84 14.54
CA VAL A 317 -5.39 13.64 14.68
C VAL A 317 -4.05 14.04 15.26
N PHE A 318 -3.62 13.36 16.31
CA PHE A 318 -2.24 13.38 16.77
C PHE A 318 -1.65 11.99 16.70
N ASP A 319 -0.46 11.91 16.12
CA ASP A 319 0.29 10.67 15.94
C ASP A 319 1.72 10.85 16.42
N ALA A 320 2.29 9.81 17.00
CA ALA A 320 3.69 9.74 17.38
C ALA A 320 4.25 8.34 17.11
N ARG A 321 5.46 8.30 16.56
CA ARG A 321 6.17 7.06 16.23
C ARG A 321 7.61 7.12 16.72
N TYR A 322 8.09 5.99 17.23
CA TYR A 322 9.50 5.76 17.53
C TYR A 322 9.96 4.44 16.90
N ALA A 323 10.96 4.51 16.02
CA ALA A 323 11.48 3.35 15.33
C ALA A 323 13.01 3.35 15.33
N GLY A 324 13.60 2.17 15.39
CA GLY A 324 15.04 2.06 15.41
C GLY A 324 15.55 0.62 15.41
N SER A 325 16.85 0.50 15.55
CA SER A 325 17.51 -0.78 15.70
C SER A 325 18.76 -0.68 16.57
N VAL A 326 19.05 -1.74 17.31
CA VAL A 326 20.28 -1.90 18.07
C VAL A 326 20.70 -3.37 18.05
N ASP A 327 21.97 -3.62 17.71
CA ASP A 327 22.52 -4.97 17.52
C ASP A 327 21.67 -5.81 16.55
N HIS A 328 20.92 -6.77 17.07
CA HIS A 328 20.08 -7.69 16.32
C HIS A 328 18.57 -7.42 16.48
N ILE A 329 18.22 -6.39 17.25
CA ILE A 329 16.83 -6.03 17.55
C ILE A 329 16.46 -4.82 16.69
N ASP A 330 15.31 -4.86 16.07
CA ASP A 330 14.66 -3.73 15.40
C ASP A 330 13.24 -3.56 15.94
N TRP A 331 12.74 -2.31 15.93
CA TRP A 331 11.38 -1.99 16.37
C TRP A 331 10.81 -0.80 15.62
N ASP A 332 9.49 -0.77 15.59
CA ASP A 332 8.68 0.33 15.13
C ASP A 332 7.41 0.37 15.98
N ALA A 333 7.19 1.46 16.69
CA ALA A 333 6.02 1.66 17.53
C ALA A 333 5.37 3.00 17.18
N GLU A 334 4.08 2.97 16.91
CA GLU A 334 3.29 4.13 16.49
C GLU A 334 1.98 4.16 17.26
N ALA A 335 1.53 5.35 17.67
CA ALA A 335 0.28 5.56 18.37
C ALA A 335 -0.42 6.80 17.86
N MET A 336 -1.74 6.68 17.64
CA MET A 336 -2.60 7.75 17.13
C MET A 336 -3.80 7.95 18.04
N TYR A 337 -4.14 9.21 18.28
CA TYR A 337 -5.36 9.62 18.93
C TYR A 337 -6.15 10.58 18.04
N GLN A 338 -7.47 10.42 18.04
CA GLN A 338 -8.40 11.17 17.18
C GLN A 338 -9.52 11.78 18.03
N TRP A 339 -9.84 13.05 17.76
CA TRP A 339 -10.94 13.78 18.40
C TRP A 339 -11.63 14.72 17.41
N GLY A 340 -12.75 15.30 17.81
CA GLY A 340 -13.54 16.18 16.95
C GLY A 340 -15.02 15.79 16.94
N HIS A 341 -15.67 15.84 15.79
CA HIS A 341 -17.09 15.49 15.67
C HIS A 341 -17.48 14.97 14.28
N VAL A 342 -18.57 14.20 14.25
CA VAL A 342 -19.30 13.78 13.04
C VAL A 342 -20.75 14.16 13.24
N GLY A 343 -21.26 15.14 12.48
CA GLY A 343 -22.56 15.71 12.72
C GLY A 343 -22.69 16.20 14.17
N SER A 344 -23.61 15.65 14.94
CA SER A 344 -23.82 15.98 16.35
C SER A 344 -23.02 15.14 17.35
N LYS A 345 -22.31 14.10 16.90
CA LYS A 345 -21.56 13.20 17.79
C LYS A 345 -20.09 13.60 17.91
N THR A 346 -19.56 13.53 19.14
CA THR A 346 -18.15 13.76 19.40
C THR A 346 -17.30 12.53 19.07
N ILE A 347 -16.08 12.74 18.56
CA ILE A 347 -15.10 11.68 18.28
C ILE A 347 -14.18 11.51 19.50
N GLY A 348 -13.83 10.26 19.80
CA GLY A 348 -12.78 9.93 20.74
C GLY A 348 -12.29 8.52 20.46
N ALA A 349 -11.28 8.40 19.60
CA ALA A 349 -10.79 7.13 19.08
C ALA A 349 -9.26 7.05 19.14
N TRP A 350 -8.73 5.84 19.18
CA TRP A 350 -7.28 5.60 19.29
C TRP A 350 -6.85 4.37 18.50
N ALA A 351 -5.57 4.35 18.14
CA ALA A 351 -4.90 3.16 17.62
C ALA A 351 -3.46 3.10 18.09
N VAL A 352 -2.94 1.89 18.20
CA VAL A 352 -1.53 1.60 18.42
C VAL A 352 -1.08 0.50 17.49
N GLY A 353 0.14 0.60 16.97
CA GLY A 353 0.75 -0.42 16.14
C GLY A 353 2.22 -0.59 16.49
N THR A 354 2.65 -1.84 16.62
CA THR A 354 4.05 -2.17 16.90
C THR A 354 4.53 -3.27 15.97
N LEU A 355 5.78 -3.17 15.58
CA LEU A 355 6.52 -4.22 14.90
C LEU A 355 7.87 -4.34 15.58
N ALA A 356 8.24 -5.52 16.02
CA ALA A 356 9.54 -5.80 16.61
C ALA A 356 10.16 -7.03 15.95
N GLY A 357 11.48 -7.08 15.88
CA GLY A 357 12.20 -8.19 15.31
C GLY A 357 13.50 -8.50 15.99
N TYR A 358 13.91 -9.76 15.91
CA TYR A 358 15.22 -10.23 16.32
C TYR A 358 15.87 -11.03 15.20
N THR A 359 17.02 -10.57 14.71
CA THR A 359 17.74 -11.20 13.60
C THR A 359 18.83 -12.14 14.12
N LEU A 360 18.76 -13.41 13.78
CA LEU A 360 19.74 -14.45 14.11
C LEU A 360 20.88 -14.44 13.07
N ALA A 361 21.72 -13.41 13.09
CA ALA A 361 22.73 -13.14 12.06
C ALA A 361 23.80 -14.25 11.92
N SER A 362 24.03 -15.04 12.97
CA SER A 362 24.99 -16.18 12.96
C SER A 362 24.44 -17.45 12.33
N LEU A 363 23.12 -17.54 12.10
CA LEU A 363 22.49 -18.72 11.50
C LEU A 363 22.44 -18.62 9.97
N PRO A 364 22.46 -19.76 9.26
CA PRO A 364 22.19 -19.80 7.82
C PRO A 364 20.87 -19.10 7.49
N TRP A 365 20.82 -18.38 6.36
CA TRP A 365 19.65 -17.64 5.85
C TRP A 365 19.24 -16.44 6.71
N THR A 366 20.06 -16.06 7.72
CA THR A 366 19.83 -14.90 8.60
C THR A 366 18.37 -14.76 9.06
N PRO A 367 17.81 -15.76 9.79
CA PRO A 367 16.42 -15.73 10.18
C PRO A 367 16.09 -14.51 11.05
N ARG A 368 15.00 -13.80 10.72
CA ARG A 368 14.42 -12.76 11.58
C ARG A 368 13.10 -13.25 12.15
N LEU A 369 13.04 -13.33 13.47
CA LEU A 369 11.81 -13.56 14.22
C LEU A 369 11.13 -12.22 14.40
N GLY A 370 9.90 -12.10 13.94
CA GLY A 370 9.11 -10.87 14.03
C GLY A 370 7.88 -11.04 14.92
N LEU A 371 7.46 -9.97 15.56
CA LEU A 371 6.19 -9.87 16.28
C LEU A 371 5.55 -8.53 15.93
N GLN A 372 4.34 -8.58 15.38
CA GLN A 372 3.49 -7.43 15.14
C GLN A 372 2.31 -7.47 16.12
N VAL A 373 2.04 -6.34 16.79
CA VAL A 373 0.90 -6.17 17.70
C VAL A 373 0.23 -4.85 17.39
N ASP A 374 -1.06 -4.91 17.10
CA ASP A 374 -1.86 -3.74 16.74
C ASP A 374 -3.17 -3.76 17.51
N ALA A 375 -3.68 -2.57 17.83
CA ALA A 375 -5.03 -2.40 18.35
C ALA A 375 -5.62 -1.06 17.89
N ALA A 376 -6.92 -1.05 17.65
CA ALA A 376 -7.66 0.17 17.33
C ALA A 376 -9.06 0.11 17.98
N SER A 377 -9.48 1.24 18.51
CA SER A 377 -10.77 1.36 19.21
C SER A 377 -11.96 1.12 18.30
N GLY A 378 -12.99 0.51 18.88
CA GLY A 378 -14.35 0.47 18.38
C GLY A 378 -15.28 1.38 19.20
N ASP A 379 -16.52 1.48 18.78
CA ASP A 379 -17.57 2.17 19.55
C ASP A 379 -18.16 1.24 20.59
N THR A 380 -17.91 1.53 21.86
CA THR A 380 -18.37 0.69 22.99
C THR A 380 -19.84 0.93 23.37
N HIS A 381 -20.43 2.05 22.98
CA HIS A 381 -21.79 2.45 23.30
C HIS A 381 -22.51 3.05 22.08
N PRO A 382 -22.76 2.26 21.01
CA PRO A 382 -23.47 2.74 19.84
C PRO A 382 -24.83 3.34 20.23
N GLY A 383 -25.17 4.49 19.64
CA GLY A 383 -26.41 5.21 19.93
C GLY A 383 -26.26 6.36 20.92
N ASP A 384 -25.15 6.48 21.63
CA ASP A 384 -24.89 7.64 22.50
C ASP A 384 -24.41 8.89 21.71
N SER A 385 -23.93 9.92 22.38
CA SER A 385 -23.42 11.16 21.76
C SER A 385 -21.96 11.09 21.30
N ARG A 386 -21.33 9.94 21.38
CA ARG A 386 -19.92 9.74 21.05
C ARG A 386 -19.77 8.68 19.97
N ILE A 387 -18.71 8.78 19.19
CA ILE A 387 -18.23 7.75 18.27
C ILE A 387 -16.81 7.33 18.67
N GLY A 388 -16.67 6.07 19.06
CA GLY A 388 -15.39 5.48 19.49
C GLY A 388 -14.63 4.77 18.38
N THR A 389 -15.24 4.53 17.22
CA THR A 389 -14.64 3.82 16.11
C THR A 389 -13.47 4.61 15.52
N PHE A 390 -12.29 3.99 15.50
CA PHE A 390 -11.10 4.55 14.88
C PHE A 390 -11.24 4.63 13.36
N ASN A 391 -10.87 5.77 12.78
CA ASN A 391 -10.75 5.96 11.33
C ASN A 391 -9.28 5.84 10.91
N PRO A 392 -8.89 4.82 10.14
CA PRO A 392 -7.49 4.63 9.75
C PRO A 392 -7.01 5.62 8.67
N LEU A 393 -7.80 6.60 8.28
CA LEU A 393 -7.49 7.66 7.30
C LEU A 393 -7.24 7.11 5.89
N PHE A 394 -5.99 6.91 5.51
CA PHE A 394 -5.53 6.41 4.20
C PHE A 394 -4.67 5.15 4.37
N PRO A 395 -5.21 4.06 4.94
CA PRO A 395 -4.42 2.91 5.38
C PRO A 395 -3.88 2.11 4.21
N ASN A 396 -2.78 1.38 4.47
CA ASN A 396 -2.34 0.31 3.60
C ASN A 396 -3.29 -0.89 3.71
N GLY A 397 -3.92 -1.28 2.61
CA GLY A 397 -4.90 -2.36 2.57
C GLY A 397 -4.35 -3.75 2.90
N TYR A 398 -3.04 -3.96 2.80
CA TYR A 398 -2.38 -5.24 3.07
C TYR A 398 -1.54 -5.22 4.35
N TYR A 399 -1.79 -4.28 5.25
CA TYR A 399 -1.00 -4.13 6.47
C TYR A 399 -1.11 -5.34 7.43
N PHE A 400 -2.29 -5.94 7.59
CA PHE A 400 -2.47 -7.14 8.42
C PHE A 400 -2.15 -8.40 7.63
N ALA A 401 -2.97 -8.72 6.65
CA ALA A 401 -2.83 -9.92 5.82
C ALA A 401 -2.63 -9.55 4.35
N LEU A 402 -1.85 -10.34 3.62
CA LEU A 402 -1.59 -10.17 2.20
C LEU A 402 -2.86 -10.21 1.33
N ALA A 403 -3.95 -10.77 1.83
CA ALA A 403 -5.25 -10.82 1.17
C ALA A 403 -6.17 -9.64 1.51
N GLY A 404 -5.78 -8.72 2.41
CA GLY A 404 -6.55 -7.52 2.73
C GLY A 404 -7.93 -7.78 3.37
N TYR A 405 -8.11 -8.85 4.14
CA TYR A 405 -9.42 -9.27 4.67
C TYR A 405 -10.04 -8.29 5.65
N THR A 406 -9.25 -7.67 6.53
CA THR A 406 -9.73 -6.83 7.63
C THR A 406 -9.07 -5.46 7.63
N GLY A 407 -9.80 -4.45 8.13
CA GLY A 407 -9.37 -3.07 8.25
C GLY A 407 -8.84 -2.72 9.65
N TYR A 408 -8.23 -1.57 9.79
CA TYR A 408 -7.63 -1.07 11.02
C TYR A 408 -8.66 -0.26 11.83
N SER A 409 -9.79 -0.90 12.20
CA SER A 409 -10.86 -0.32 13.05
C SER A 409 -11.45 -1.43 13.92
N ASN A 410 -11.73 -1.14 15.19
CA ASN A 410 -12.28 -2.10 16.15
C ASN A 410 -11.54 -3.45 16.12
N VAL A 411 -10.22 -3.43 16.21
CA VAL A 411 -9.37 -4.62 16.02
C VAL A 411 -8.31 -4.72 17.11
N ILE A 412 -8.01 -5.95 17.51
CA ILE A 412 -6.79 -6.36 18.20
C ILE A 412 -6.16 -7.43 17.31
N HIS A 413 -4.89 -7.26 17.01
CA HIS A 413 -4.15 -8.13 16.10
C HIS A 413 -2.78 -8.49 16.67
N VAL A 414 -2.41 -9.78 16.60
CA VAL A 414 -1.09 -10.27 17.00
C VAL A 414 -0.56 -11.19 15.91
N LYS A 415 0.62 -10.89 15.36
CA LYS A 415 1.21 -11.68 14.26
C LYS A 415 2.69 -12.00 14.53
N PRO A 416 3.02 -13.17 15.11
CA PRO A 416 4.36 -13.73 14.99
C PRO A 416 4.69 -14.06 13.54
N SER A 417 5.94 -13.85 13.15
CA SER A 417 6.43 -14.08 11.79
C SER A 417 7.88 -14.55 11.78
N LEU A 418 8.26 -15.20 10.69
CA LEU A 418 9.62 -15.60 10.39
C LEU A 418 9.95 -15.13 8.98
N ILE A 419 11.05 -14.40 8.83
CA ILE A 419 11.62 -14.05 7.53
C ILE A 419 12.98 -14.75 7.41
N VAL A 420 13.26 -15.37 6.27
CA VAL A 420 14.55 -15.97 5.95
C VAL A 420 15.01 -15.54 4.56
N LYS A 421 16.32 -15.34 4.40
CA LYS A 421 16.93 -14.97 3.11
C LYS A 421 17.95 -16.05 2.70
N PRO A 422 17.50 -17.12 1.98
CA PRO A 422 18.38 -18.21 1.54
C PRO A 422 19.54 -17.75 0.67
N ASN A 423 19.36 -16.68 -0.07
CA ASN A 423 20.39 -15.99 -0.85
C ASN A 423 19.99 -14.52 -1.08
N SER A 424 20.83 -13.74 -1.76
CA SER A 424 20.60 -12.31 -2.03
C SER A 424 19.39 -12.01 -2.92
N LYS A 425 18.82 -13.01 -3.60
CA LYS A 425 17.70 -12.85 -4.52
C LYS A 425 16.37 -13.34 -3.96
N LEU A 426 16.39 -14.19 -2.94
CA LEU A 426 15.19 -14.85 -2.41
C LEU A 426 14.95 -14.46 -0.96
N SER A 427 13.77 -13.92 -0.68
CA SER A 427 13.24 -13.69 0.67
C SER A 427 11.96 -14.52 0.86
N LEU A 428 11.85 -15.22 1.98
CA LEU A 428 10.69 -16.02 2.33
C LEU A 428 10.12 -15.50 3.66
N LEU A 429 8.82 -15.28 3.70
CA LEU A 429 8.07 -14.88 4.90
C LEU A 429 7.02 -15.94 5.23
N ALA A 430 6.93 -16.30 6.50
CA ALA A 430 5.82 -17.05 7.07
C ALA A 430 5.28 -16.32 8.30
N GLY A 431 3.95 -16.26 8.46
CA GLY A 431 3.34 -15.58 9.59
C GLY A 431 1.99 -16.17 9.96
N VAL A 432 1.59 -15.98 11.23
CA VAL A 432 0.28 -16.36 11.76
C VAL A 432 -0.33 -15.13 12.41
N GLY A 433 -1.45 -14.63 11.89
CA GLY A 433 -2.15 -13.47 12.46
C GLY A 433 -3.38 -13.90 13.23
N LEU A 434 -3.50 -13.47 14.48
CA LEU A 434 -4.62 -13.70 15.38
C LEU A 434 -5.43 -12.41 15.49
N GLN A 435 -6.75 -12.44 15.34
CA GLN A 435 -7.58 -11.24 15.31
C GLN A 435 -8.81 -11.33 16.23
N TRP A 436 -9.04 -10.24 16.94
CA TRP A 436 -10.22 -10.03 17.77
C TRP A 436 -10.81 -8.64 17.46
N ARG A 437 -12.09 -8.47 17.71
CA ARG A 437 -12.67 -7.13 17.86
C ARG A 437 -12.22 -6.52 19.20
N GLU A 438 -11.96 -5.22 19.23
CA GLU A 438 -11.70 -4.50 20.48
C GLU A 438 -12.98 -4.50 21.34
N THR A 439 -14.16 -4.23 20.73
CA THR A 439 -15.46 -4.38 21.38
C THR A 439 -16.45 -5.13 20.50
N THR A 440 -17.38 -5.88 21.13
CA THR A 440 -18.49 -6.55 20.43
C THR A 440 -19.65 -5.61 20.12
N ALA A 441 -19.72 -4.45 20.77
CA ALA A 441 -20.73 -3.44 20.51
C ALA A 441 -20.62 -2.87 19.08
N ASP A 442 -19.40 -2.76 18.57
CA ASP A 442 -19.09 -2.31 17.22
C ASP A 442 -18.87 -3.48 16.24
N ALA A 443 -18.78 -3.17 14.96
CA ALA A 443 -18.67 -4.15 13.86
C ALA A 443 -17.27 -4.73 13.69
N VAL A 444 -17.15 -5.83 12.92
CA VAL A 444 -15.93 -6.19 12.19
C VAL A 444 -15.82 -5.28 10.97
N TYR A 445 -14.63 -4.73 10.72
CA TYR A 445 -14.37 -3.83 9.60
C TYR A 445 -13.44 -4.49 8.57
N GLN A 446 -13.74 -4.23 7.30
CA GLN A 446 -12.90 -4.55 6.15
C GLN A 446 -12.07 -3.34 5.74
N GLN A 447 -11.28 -3.50 4.68
CA GLN A 447 -10.56 -2.40 4.08
C GLN A 447 -11.50 -1.26 3.68
N GLY A 448 -10.98 -0.01 3.75
CA GLY A 448 -11.80 1.18 3.52
C GLY A 448 -12.85 1.45 4.59
N SER A 449 -12.71 0.84 5.79
CA SER A 449 -13.66 0.96 6.92
C SER A 449 -15.08 0.49 6.60
N ALA A 450 -15.20 -0.43 5.64
CA ALA A 450 -16.49 -1.04 5.31
C ALA A 450 -16.92 -2.02 6.42
N VAL A 451 -18.15 -1.90 6.87
CA VAL A 451 -18.74 -2.76 7.92
C VAL A 451 -19.04 -4.15 7.35
N VAL A 452 -18.67 -5.20 8.07
CA VAL A 452 -19.23 -6.55 7.83
C VAL A 452 -20.64 -6.59 8.43
N PRO A 453 -21.70 -6.70 7.58
CA PRO A 453 -23.07 -6.62 8.05
C PRO A 453 -23.41 -7.67 9.11
N GLY A 454 -24.18 -7.28 10.13
CA GLY A 454 -24.65 -8.20 11.19
C GLY A 454 -23.63 -8.48 12.30
N THR A 455 -22.43 -7.93 12.26
CA THR A 455 -21.41 -8.16 13.31
C THR A 455 -21.55 -7.19 14.50
N ALA A 456 -22.07 -5.99 14.30
CA ALA A 456 -22.23 -4.99 15.36
C ALA A 456 -23.25 -5.44 16.41
N GLY A 457 -22.89 -5.37 17.68
CA GLY A 457 -23.75 -5.78 18.81
C GLY A 457 -23.96 -7.29 18.94
N HIS A 458 -23.32 -8.12 18.09
CA HIS A 458 -23.56 -9.55 18.05
C HIS A 458 -22.26 -10.38 18.08
N GLY A 459 -22.39 -11.61 18.63
CA GLY A 459 -21.37 -12.63 18.57
C GLY A 459 -20.13 -12.38 19.45
N SER A 460 -19.08 -13.11 19.19
CA SER A 460 -17.85 -13.16 19.97
C SER A 460 -16.86 -12.04 19.58
N ARG A 461 -15.92 -11.72 20.47
CA ARG A 461 -14.75 -10.89 20.12
C ARG A 461 -13.83 -11.58 19.12
N TRP A 462 -13.69 -12.90 19.15
CA TRP A 462 -12.79 -13.67 18.30
C TRP A 462 -13.22 -13.63 16.84
N THR A 463 -12.45 -12.92 16.02
CA THR A 463 -12.71 -12.76 14.57
C THR A 463 -12.15 -13.93 13.78
N GLY A 464 -11.02 -14.48 14.20
CA GLY A 464 -10.37 -15.61 13.57
C GLY A 464 -8.86 -15.48 13.52
N PHE A 465 -8.22 -16.41 12.81
CA PHE A 465 -6.78 -16.33 12.56
C PHE A 465 -6.49 -16.63 11.09
N TYR A 466 -5.33 -16.17 10.64
CA TYR A 466 -4.82 -16.51 9.33
C TYR A 466 -3.39 -16.99 9.38
N THR A 467 -3.01 -17.84 8.44
CA THR A 467 -1.64 -18.16 8.12
C THR A 467 -1.30 -17.52 6.78
N GLN A 468 -0.09 -16.99 6.65
CA GLN A 468 0.37 -16.41 5.39
C GLN A 468 1.79 -16.83 5.05
N LEU A 469 2.03 -17.01 3.77
CA LEU A 469 3.34 -17.27 3.18
C LEU A 469 3.59 -16.28 2.05
N ARG A 470 4.82 -15.80 1.92
CA ARG A 470 5.26 -14.98 0.79
C ARG A 470 6.67 -15.39 0.39
N ALA A 471 6.91 -15.43 -0.91
CA ALA A 471 8.23 -15.60 -1.50
C ALA A 471 8.48 -14.44 -2.47
N ASP A 472 9.50 -13.65 -2.23
CA ASP A 472 9.96 -12.58 -3.12
C ASP A 472 11.24 -13.01 -3.80
N TYR A 473 11.32 -12.87 -5.13
CA TYR A 473 12.46 -13.26 -5.92
C TYR A 473 12.90 -12.16 -6.89
N ALA A 474 14.11 -11.63 -6.70
CA ALA A 474 14.74 -10.70 -7.62
C ALA A 474 15.31 -11.47 -8.84
N VAL A 475 14.51 -11.60 -9.90
CA VAL A 475 14.89 -12.33 -11.11
C VAL A 475 16.09 -11.65 -11.79
N THR A 476 15.96 -10.33 -12.03
CA THR A 476 17.03 -9.45 -12.53
C THR A 476 16.98 -8.11 -11.77
N ALA A 477 17.88 -7.18 -12.08
CA ALA A 477 17.82 -5.82 -11.54
C ALA A 477 16.54 -5.05 -11.93
N ASN A 478 15.82 -5.50 -12.96
CA ASN A 478 14.64 -4.84 -13.52
C ASN A 478 13.36 -5.66 -13.39
N LEU A 479 13.46 -6.95 -13.01
CA LEU A 479 12.33 -7.87 -12.92
C LEU A 479 12.31 -8.56 -11.56
N ALA A 480 11.21 -8.41 -10.85
CA ALA A 480 10.91 -9.11 -9.61
C ALA A 480 9.67 -9.99 -9.76
N ALA A 481 9.60 -11.07 -8.99
CA ALA A 481 8.46 -11.95 -8.88
C ALA A 481 8.11 -12.14 -7.41
N ALA A 482 6.81 -12.28 -7.11
CA ALA A 482 6.34 -12.66 -5.78
C ALA A 482 5.25 -13.72 -5.88
N LEU A 483 5.22 -14.61 -4.89
CA LEU A 483 4.15 -15.59 -4.67
C LEU A 483 3.61 -15.42 -3.26
N GLU A 484 2.30 -15.46 -3.11
CA GLU A 484 1.59 -15.26 -1.85
C GLU A 484 0.54 -16.34 -1.65
N ALA A 485 0.36 -16.76 -0.40
CA ALA A 485 -0.73 -17.63 0.01
C ALA A 485 -1.23 -17.23 1.40
N VAL A 486 -2.54 -17.15 1.57
CA VAL A 486 -3.19 -16.86 2.86
C VAL A 486 -4.36 -17.79 3.06
N HIS A 487 -4.41 -18.42 4.22
CA HIS A 487 -5.60 -19.14 4.70
C HIS A 487 -6.17 -18.42 5.90
N PHE A 488 -7.43 -17.97 5.83
CA PHE A 488 -8.13 -17.35 6.95
C PHE A 488 -9.20 -18.29 7.50
N GLN A 489 -9.06 -18.68 8.77
CA GLN A 489 -10.05 -19.42 9.49
C GLN A 489 -10.93 -18.47 10.31
N VAL A 490 -12.23 -18.40 9.95
CA VAL A 490 -13.18 -17.50 10.60
C VAL A 490 -13.49 -17.94 12.02
N GLY A 491 -13.51 -17.00 12.93
CA GLY A 491 -13.96 -17.16 14.31
C GLY A 491 -15.49 -17.09 14.44
N PRO A 492 -16.04 -17.29 15.65
CA PRO A 492 -17.49 -17.23 15.92
C PRO A 492 -18.12 -15.90 15.49
N SER A 493 -17.43 -14.76 15.63
CA SER A 493 -17.95 -13.44 15.23
C SER A 493 -18.40 -13.35 13.77
N LEU A 494 -17.81 -14.17 12.91
CA LEU A 494 -18.12 -14.24 11.48
C LEU A 494 -18.89 -15.51 11.13
N ARG A 495 -18.52 -16.65 11.75
CA ARG A 495 -19.13 -17.95 11.46
C ARG A 495 -20.62 -17.98 11.77
N ASP A 496 -21.04 -17.33 12.87
CA ASP A 496 -22.44 -17.29 13.30
C ASP A 496 -23.32 -16.51 12.31
N LEU A 497 -22.72 -15.75 11.40
CA LEU A 497 -23.39 -15.05 10.29
C LEU A 497 -23.37 -15.85 8.98
N GLY A 498 -22.86 -17.09 8.98
CA GLY A 498 -22.73 -17.91 7.80
C GLY A 498 -21.45 -17.68 6.99
N ALA A 499 -20.48 -16.95 7.55
CA ALA A 499 -19.16 -16.81 6.92
C ALA A 499 -18.42 -18.14 6.86
N ARG A 500 -17.60 -18.29 5.83
CA ARG A 500 -16.74 -19.47 5.62
C ARG A 500 -15.25 -19.05 5.64
N ASN A 501 -14.39 -20.02 5.87
CA ASN A 501 -12.94 -19.83 5.73
C ASN A 501 -12.63 -19.35 4.31
N SER A 502 -11.51 -18.67 4.16
CA SER A 502 -11.11 -18.09 2.88
C SER A 502 -9.66 -18.44 2.56
N ASP A 503 -9.44 -18.91 1.34
CA ASP A 503 -8.12 -19.16 0.77
C ASP A 503 -7.80 -18.12 -0.31
N TYR A 504 -6.61 -17.55 -0.22
CA TYR A 504 -6.10 -16.58 -1.16
C TYR A 504 -4.73 -17.04 -1.70
N VAL A 505 -4.55 -16.91 -3.01
CA VAL A 505 -3.27 -17.09 -3.68
C VAL A 505 -3.01 -15.90 -4.59
N GLY A 506 -1.84 -15.30 -4.47
CA GLY A 506 -1.36 -14.22 -5.32
C GLY A 506 -0.07 -14.60 -6.05
N ALA A 507 0.06 -14.18 -7.30
CA ALA A 507 1.31 -14.26 -8.05
C ALA A 507 1.55 -12.92 -8.76
N GLU A 508 2.70 -12.31 -8.55
CA GLU A 508 3.04 -10.99 -9.09
C GLU A 508 4.33 -11.04 -9.90
N LEU A 509 4.33 -10.34 -11.03
CA LEU A 509 5.52 -9.98 -11.78
C LEU A 509 5.58 -8.46 -11.88
N LYS A 510 6.73 -7.87 -11.55
CA LYS A 510 6.97 -6.43 -11.60
C LYS A 510 8.24 -6.15 -12.39
N PHE A 511 8.09 -5.45 -13.50
CA PHE A 511 9.18 -5.02 -14.36
C PHE A 511 9.28 -3.50 -14.33
N GLY A 512 10.51 -2.95 -14.23
CA GLY A 512 10.71 -1.51 -14.25
C GLY A 512 12.15 -1.10 -14.50
N TRP A 513 12.33 0.09 -15.05
CA TRP A 513 13.64 0.73 -15.20
C TRP A 513 13.57 2.22 -14.92
#